data_f8857571fbf7d914f01d1a709cb74930
#
_entry.id   f8857571fbf7d914f01d1a709cb74930
#
_cell.length_a   1.000
_cell.length_b   1.000
_cell.length_c   1.000
_cell.angle_alpha   90.00
_cell.angle_beta   90.00
_cell.angle_gamma   90.00
#
_symmetry.space_group_name_H-M   'P 1'
#
loop_
_entity.id
_entity.type
_entity.pdbx_description
1 polymer ?
#
loop_
_entity_poly.entity_id
_entity_poly.type
_entity_poly.pdbx_seq_one_letter_code
_entity_poly.pdbx_strand_id
1 'polypeptide(L)' 'MEDILPPLRKKSRLRYRVAVIGGGSWATAIVKILTPNLEHIHWWVREDDIVEGIQQNGHNPRYLSSTFINPKDVKISTD' A
#
# COMPACT_ATOMS: atom_id res chain seq x y z
N MET A 1 -11.71 -12.71 24.90
CA MET A 1 -11.39 -12.69 24.44
C MET A 1 -10.86 -11.95 24.06
N GLU A 2 -10.67 -11.58 24.16
CA GLU A 2 -10.15 -10.97 23.84
C GLU A 2 -9.28 -11.15 23.27
N ASP A 3 -9.03 -11.61 23.25
CA ASP A 3 -8.13 -11.91 22.79
C ASP A 3 -8.07 -12.08 21.62
N ILE A 4 -8.71 -11.93 21.35
CA ILE A 4 -8.79 -12.22 20.25
C ILE A 4 -7.88 -11.55 19.41
N LEU A 5 -8.03 -10.61 19.22
CA LEU A 5 -7.29 -9.95 18.52
C LEU A 5 -6.38 -9.25 19.12
N PRO A 6 -5.40 -9.40 18.79
CA PRO A 6 -4.35 -8.77 19.34
C PRO A 6 -4.45 -7.49 18.88
N PRO A 7 -4.71 -6.84 19.52
CA PRO A 7 -4.83 -5.63 19.30
C PRO A 7 -3.94 -4.98 18.54
N LEU A 8 -4.12 -4.59 18.01
CA LEU A 8 -3.44 -3.82 17.47
C LEU A 8 -2.15 -3.54 17.72
N ARG A 9 -1.51 -4.17 17.86
CA ARG A 9 -0.30 -3.93 18.04
C ARG A 9 0.13 -3.18 16.96
N LYS A 10 -0.05 -2.05 16.87
CA LYS A 10 0.40 -1.24 15.93
C LYS A 10 1.76 -1.52 15.55
N LYS A 11 2.62 -1.91 16.28
CA LYS A 11 3.91 -2.08 15.90
C LYS A 11 4.14 -3.41 15.38
N SER A 12 3.26 -4.29 15.41
CA SER A 12 3.48 -5.62 15.03
C SER A 12 2.88 -5.92 13.69
N ARG A 13 3.44 -5.47 12.67
CA ARG A 13 2.96 -5.80 11.34
C ARG A 13 3.36 -7.21 10.95
N LEU A 14 2.53 -7.83 10.14
CA LEU A 14 2.83 -9.17 9.66
C LEU A 14 4.00 -9.11 8.69
N ARG A 15 4.82 -10.14 8.72
CA ARG A 15 5.99 -10.16 7.87
C ARG A 15 5.79 -10.85 6.55
N TYR A 16 4.57 -11.08 6.16
CA TYR A 16 4.31 -11.68 4.87
C TYR A 16 4.66 -10.70 3.78
N ARG A 17 5.06 -11.22 2.65
CA ARG A 17 5.31 -10.41 1.49
C ARG A 17 4.13 -10.52 0.60
N VAL A 18 3.57 -9.41 0.21
CA VAL A 18 2.39 -9.40 -0.61
C VAL A 18 2.65 -8.58 -1.84
N ALA A 19 2.21 -9.06 -2.98
CA ALA A 19 2.33 -8.33 -4.23
C ALA A 19 0.95 -7.88 -4.66
N VAL A 20 0.81 -6.62 -5.01
CA VAL A 20 -0.43 -6.10 -5.55
C VAL A 20 -0.15 -5.67 -6.97
N ILE A 21 -0.98 -6.08 -7.90
CA ILE A 21 -0.79 -5.77 -9.29
C ILE A 21 -1.90 -4.87 -9.79
N GLY A 22 -1.52 -3.76 -10.37
CA GLY A 22 -2.48 -2.82 -10.96
C GLY A 22 -2.50 -1.49 -10.25
N GLY A 23 -2.84 -0.44 -10.96
CA GLY A 23 -2.86 0.91 -10.43
C GLY A 23 -4.23 1.51 -10.30
N GLY A 24 -5.29 0.73 -10.47
CA GLY A 24 -6.63 1.27 -10.44
C GLY A 24 -7.14 1.51 -9.02
N SER A 25 -8.40 1.87 -8.91
CA SER A 25 -9.00 2.19 -7.63
C SER A 25 -8.97 1.04 -6.66
N TRP A 26 -9.27 -0.16 -7.12
CA TRP A 26 -9.27 -1.32 -6.26
C TRP A 26 -7.91 -1.63 -5.71
N ALA A 27 -6.88 -1.63 -6.56
CA ALA A 27 -5.53 -1.93 -6.14
C ALA A 27 -5.05 -0.87 -5.16
N THR A 28 -5.34 0.40 -5.45
CA THR A 28 -4.94 1.50 -4.59
C THR A 28 -5.61 1.38 -3.22
N ALA A 29 -6.89 1.04 -3.21
CA ALA A 29 -7.60 0.88 -1.94
C ALA A 29 -7.07 -0.30 -1.14
N ILE A 30 -6.75 -1.39 -1.81
CA ILE A 30 -6.21 -2.55 -1.14
C ILE A 30 -4.86 -2.25 -0.53
N VAL A 31 -3.99 -1.55 -1.26
CA VAL A 31 -2.69 -1.17 -0.73
C VAL A 31 -2.88 -0.31 0.52
N LYS A 32 -3.79 0.63 0.47
CA LYS A 32 -4.05 1.49 1.61
C LYS A 32 -4.49 0.69 2.84
N ILE A 33 -5.32 -0.30 2.61
CA ILE A 33 -5.80 -1.14 3.70
C ILE A 33 -4.68 -2.01 4.27
N LEU A 34 -3.77 -2.46 3.41
CA LEU A 34 -2.74 -3.39 3.84
C LEU A 34 -1.55 -2.73 4.52
N THR A 35 -1.26 -1.48 4.22
CA THR A 35 -0.02 -0.87 4.71
C THR A 35 0.13 -0.86 6.23
N PRO A 36 -0.91 -0.67 7.01
CA PRO A 36 -0.69 -0.71 8.45
C PRO A 36 -0.52 -2.12 8.99
N ASN A 37 -0.82 -3.12 8.20
CA ASN A 37 -0.81 -4.50 8.66
C ASN A 37 0.32 -5.36 8.14
N LEU A 38 1.02 -4.91 7.11
CA LEU A 38 2.07 -5.71 6.49
C LEU A 38 3.36 -4.91 6.38
N GLU A 39 4.47 -5.61 6.56
CA GLU A 39 5.77 -4.96 6.44
C GLU A 39 6.25 -4.88 5.01
N HIS A 40 5.87 -5.81 4.18
CA HIS A 40 6.41 -5.90 2.83
C HIS A 40 5.29 -5.92 1.80
N ILE A 41 5.07 -4.81 1.13
CA ILE A 41 4.10 -4.73 0.06
C ILE A 41 4.82 -4.30 -1.19
N HIS A 42 4.76 -5.13 -2.22
CA HIS A 42 5.34 -4.79 -3.50
C HIS A 42 4.18 -4.49 -4.42
N TRP A 43 4.10 -3.27 -4.91
CA TRP A 43 2.98 -2.81 -5.71
C TRP A 43 3.47 -2.58 -7.13
N TRP A 44 2.97 -3.38 -8.05
CA TRP A 44 3.38 -3.28 -9.44
C TRP A 44 2.31 -2.59 -10.25
N VAL A 45 2.67 -1.51 -10.93
CA VAL A 45 1.74 -0.80 -11.79
C VAL A 45 2.37 -0.60 -13.14
N ARG A 46 1.52 -0.35 -14.14
CA ARG A 46 2.02 -0.18 -15.45
C ARG A 46 2.35 1.24 -15.76
N GLU A 47 1.72 2.20 -15.11
CA GLU A 47 1.81 3.60 -15.43
C GLU A 47 2.91 4.30 -14.63
N ASP A 48 3.85 4.91 -15.32
CA ASP A 48 4.93 5.61 -14.67
C ASP A 48 4.46 6.78 -13.80
N ASP A 49 3.41 7.48 -14.22
CA ASP A 49 2.93 8.62 -13.45
C ASP A 49 2.35 8.20 -12.11
N ILE A 50 1.81 6.99 -12.03
CA ILE A 50 1.30 6.50 -10.76
C ILE A 50 2.47 6.20 -9.84
N VAL A 51 3.52 5.57 -10.36
CA VAL A 51 4.70 5.29 -9.56
C VAL A 51 5.28 6.60 -9.03
N GLU A 52 5.42 7.58 -9.91
CA GLU A 52 5.95 8.84 -9.51
C GLU A 52 5.11 9.54 -8.46
N GLY A 53 3.81 9.56 -8.63
CA GLY A 53 2.94 10.21 -7.66
C GLY A 53 3.03 9.58 -6.28
N ILE A 54 3.05 8.26 -6.24
CA ILE A 54 3.16 7.57 -4.96
C ILE A 54 4.54 7.81 -4.34
N GLN A 55 5.60 7.71 -5.12
CA GLN A 55 6.95 7.87 -4.58
C GLN A 55 7.22 9.29 -4.11
N GLN A 56 6.70 10.27 -4.78
CA GLN A 56 6.98 11.65 -4.46
C GLN A 56 6.08 12.22 -3.39
N ASN A 57 4.81 11.91 -3.40
CA ASN A 57 3.92 12.51 -2.42
C ASN A 57 2.85 11.58 -1.84
N GLY A 58 2.90 10.31 -2.17
CA GLY A 58 1.97 9.35 -1.57
C GLY A 58 0.57 9.35 -2.15
N HIS A 59 0.37 9.96 -3.31
CA HIS A 59 -0.94 10.01 -3.91
C HIS A 59 -0.93 9.45 -5.33
N ASN A 60 -1.91 8.61 -5.63
CA ASN A 60 -2.11 8.10 -6.98
C ASN A 60 -2.80 9.21 -7.77
N PRO A 61 -2.17 9.76 -8.79
CA PRO A 61 -2.76 10.90 -9.50
C PRO A 61 -4.00 10.57 -10.32
N ARG A 62 -4.22 9.31 -10.59
CA ARG A 62 -5.35 8.91 -11.43
C ARG A 62 -6.51 8.36 -10.66
N TYR A 63 -6.25 7.65 -9.58
CA TYR A 63 -7.31 6.95 -8.85
C TYR A 63 -7.21 7.21 -7.36
N LEU A 64 -8.30 7.57 -6.76
CA LEU A 64 -8.36 7.84 -5.32
C LEU A 64 -7.31 8.85 -4.91
N SER A 65 -7.22 9.93 -5.66
CA SER A 65 -6.12 10.87 -5.52
C SER A 65 -6.05 11.54 -4.15
N SER A 66 -7.11 11.54 -3.39
CA SER A 66 -7.07 12.12 -2.05
C SER A 66 -6.59 11.12 -0.99
N THR A 67 -6.41 9.85 -1.35
CA THR A 67 -5.96 8.85 -0.41
C THR A 67 -4.44 8.88 -0.29
N PHE A 68 -3.94 9.02 0.92
CA PHE A 68 -2.50 9.05 1.12
C PHE A 68 -1.96 7.67 1.43
N ILE A 69 -0.91 7.27 0.73
CA ILE A 69 -0.18 6.04 0.99
C ILE A 69 1.25 6.43 1.23
N ASN A 70 1.76 6.15 2.43
CA ASN A 70 3.12 6.53 2.76
C ASN A 70 4.09 5.78 1.84
N PRO A 71 4.88 6.48 1.06
CA PRO A 71 5.79 5.81 0.11
C PRO A 71 6.81 4.91 0.78
N LYS A 72 7.04 5.09 2.07
CA LYS A 72 7.98 4.23 2.76
C LYS A 72 7.37 2.88 3.10
N ASP A 73 6.07 2.76 3.03
CA ASP A 73 5.39 1.52 3.38
C ASP A 73 5.24 0.56 2.20
N VAL A 74 5.54 1.00 1.00
CA VAL A 74 5.36 0.15 -0.18
C VAL A 74 6.55 0.26 -1.10
N LYS A 75 6.78 -0.80 -1.86
CA LYS A 75 7.78 -0.74 -2.89
C LYS A 75 7.00 -0.76 -4.18
N ILE A 76 6.89 0.36 -4.83
CA ILE A 76 6.11 0.47 -6.05
C ILE A 76 7.00 0.59 -7.26
N SER A 77 6.69 -0.10 -8.31
CA SER A 77 7.49 -0.04 -9.54
C SER A 77 6.69 -0.45 -10.75
N THR A 78 7.23 -0.19 -11.92
CA THR A 78 6.63 -0.64 -13.17
C THR A 78 7.29 -1.92 -13.65
N ASP A 79 8.24 -2.41 -12.93
CA ASP A 79 8.96 -3.60 -13.33
C ASP A 79 8.30 -4.88 -12.96
#